data_d5bcfde2568025485b0df4434ead3921
#
_entry.id   d5bcfde2568025485b0df4434ead3921
#
_cell.length_a   1.000
_cell.length_b   1.000
_cell.length_c   1.000
_cell.angle_alpha   90.00
_cell.angle_beta   90.00
_cell.angle_gamma   90.00
#
_symmetry.space_group_name_H-M   'P 1'
#
loop_
_entity.id
_entity.type
_entity.pdbx_description
1 polymer ?
#
loop_
_entity_poly.entity_id
_entity_poly.type
_entity_poly.pdbx_seq_one_letter_code
_entity_poly.pdbx_strand_id
1 'polypeptide(L)'
;MADGIVTLTSSTFDETVNASDKPILVDFWAEWCGPCKMIAPILSEIAAEQKDNLVIAKLNVDDHGDIAQRFGVMSIPTLLVFDKGEMKKRMVGAKGKGALLQELSEFLTPSR
;
A
#
# COMPACT_ATOMS: atom_id res chain seq x y z
N MET A 1 10.31 3.68 -12.32
CA MET A 1 9.69 3.74 -11.01
C MET A 1 8.49 4.68 -11.00
N ALA A 2 7.42 4.26 -10.39
CA ALA A 2 6.23 5.09 -10.36
C ALA A 2 6.45 6.29 -9.45
N ASP A 3 5.98 7.45 -9.89
CA ASP A 3 6.16 8.69 -9.16
C ASP A 3 5.43 8.64 -7.82
N GLY A 4 6.16 8.93 -6.76
CA GLY A 4 5.58 9.03 -5.44
C GLY A 4 5.31 7.71 -4.75
N ILE A 5 5.70 6.59 -5.35
CA ILE A 5 5.51 5.28 -4.73
C ILE A 5 6.84 4.79 -4.17
N VAL A 6 6.81 4.43 -2.88
CA VAL A 6 7.99 3.98 -2.16
C VAL A 6 8.13 2.47 -2.31
N THR A 7 9.33 2.00 -2.61
CA THR A 7 9.59 0.56 -2.66
C THR A 7 10.08 0.10 -1.29
N LEU A 8 9.41 -0.90 -0.72
CA LEU A 8 9.78 -1.45 0.57
C LEU A 8 10.46 -2.80 0.41
N THR A 9 11.36 -3.07 1.32
CA THR A 9 12.06 -4.36 1.40
C THR A 9 11.93 -4.91 2.81
N SER A 10 12.39 -6.15 3.01
CA SER A 10 12.41 -6.74 4.34
C SER A 10 13.19 -5.87 5.33
N SER A 11 14.28 -5.26 4.87
CA SER A 11 15.14 -4.47 5.75
C SER A 11 14.65 -3.05 5.99
N THR A 12 13.79 -2.51 5.14
CA THR A 12 13.35 -1.12 5.28
C THR A 12 11.91 -0.98 5.76
N PHE A 13 11.17 -2.08 5.82
CA PHE A 13 9.73 -2.03 6.09
C PHE A 13 9.40 -1.33 7.41
N ASP A 14 9.97 -1.83 8.49
CA ASP A 14 9.59 -1.30 9.81
C ASP A 14 10.00 0.16 9.97
N GLU A 15 11.20 0.49 9.55
CA GLU A 15 11.68 1.85 9.67
C GLU A 15 10.80 2.82 8.89
N THR A 16 10.46 2.45 7.65
CA THR A 16 9.67 3.33 6.80
C THR A 16 8.26 3.50 7.32
N VAL A 17 7.62 2.39 7.70
CA VAL A 17 6.23 2.43 8.18
C VAL A 17 6.13 3.17 9.51
N ASN A 18 7.08 2.94 10.41
CA ASN A 18 7.04 3.59 11.73
C ASN A 18 7.39 5.06 11.68
N ALA A 19 8.22 5.47 10.73
CA ALA A 19 8.65 6.86 10.63
C ALA A 19 7.69 7.75 9.86
N SER A 20 6.69 7.17 9.19
CA SER A 20 5.79 7.95 8.36
C SER A 20 4.83 8.77 9.22
N ASP A 21 4.78 10.07 8.97
CA ASP A 21 3.84 10.96 9.67
C ASP A 21 2.48 11.01 8.96
N LYS A 22 2.34 10.32 7.85
CA LYS A 22 1.09 10.16 7.12
C LYS A 22 0.71 8.69 7.09
N PRO A 23 -0.58 8.36 6.93
CA PRO A 23 -0.93 6.96 6.68
C PRO A 23 -0.20 6.45 5.47
N ILE A 24 0.23 5.20 5.53
CA ILE A 24 0.94 4.56 4.43
C ILE A 24 0.17 3.33 3.99
N LEU A 25 -0.12 3.25 2.70
CA LEU A 25 -0.77 2.11 2.09
C LEU A 25 0.30 1.26 1.45
N VAL A 26 0.40 -0.01 1.88
CA VAL A 26 1.38 -0.94 1.35
C VAL A 26 0.69 -1.94 0.45
N ASP A 27 1.13 -1.98 -0.81
CA ASP A 27 0.63 -2.90 -1.84
C ASP A 27 1.54 -4.12 -1.91
N PHE A 28 1.02 -5.28 -1.48
CA PHE A 28 1.73 -6.56 -1.58
C PHE A 28 1.43 -7.15 -2.95
N TRP A 29 2.46 -7.32 -3.78
CA TRP A 29 2.30 -7.67 -5.19
C TRP A 29 3.39 -8.61 -5.66
N ALA A 30 3.23 -9.14 -6.88
CA ALA A 30 4.26 -9.93 -7.56
C ALA A 30 4.17 -9.69 -9.06
N GLU A 31 5.29 -9.93 -9.76
CA GLU A 31 5.36 -9.71 -11.21
C GLU A 31 4.37 -10.57 -11.99
N TRP A 32 4.15 -11.80 -11.53
CA TRP A 32 3.27 -12.75 -12.23
C TRP A 32 1.78 -12.49 -11.98
N CYS A 33 1.47 -11.54 -11.14
CA CYS A 33 0.09 -11.33 -10.68
C CYS A 33 -0.64 -10.35 -11.59
N GLY A 34 -1.57 -10.87 -12.40
CA GLY A 34 -2.35 -10.04 -13.32
C GLY A 34 -3.16 -8.95 -12.60
N PRO A 35 -3.96 -9.30 -11.59
CA PRO A 35 -4.72 -8.28 -10.85
C PRO A 35 -3.85 -7.21 -10.21
N CYS A 36 -2.63 -7.58 -9.77
CA CYS A 36 -1.70 -6.60 -9.22
C CYS A 36 -1.33 -5.56 -10.27
N LYS A 37 -1.11 -6.02 -11.51
CA LYS A 37 -0.75 -5.12 -12.60
C LYS A 37 -1.90 -4.23 -13.00
N MET A 38 -3.14 -4.71 -12.83
CA MET A 38 -4.32 -3.91 -13.13
C MET A 38 -4.46 -2.71 -12.21
N ILE A 39 -4.13 -2.87 -10.93
CA ILE A 39 -4.29 -1.76 -9.99
C ILE A 39 -3.07 -0.85 -9.93
N ALA A 40 -1.94 -1.26 -10.50
CA ALA A 40 -0.72 -0.45 -10.42
C ALA A 40 -0.92 0.98 -10.95
N PRO A 41 -1.52 1.20 -12.14
CA PRO A 41 -1.74 2.57 -12.59
C PRO A 41 -2.73 3.33 -11.71
N ILE A 42 -3.71 2.63 -11.13
CA ILE A 42 -4.66 3.27 -10.22
C ILE A 42 -3.93 3.78 -8.98
N LEU A 43 -3.04 2.96 -8.42
CA LEU A 43 -2.26 3.37 -7.25
C LEU A 43 -1.34 4.53 -7.57
N SER A 44 -0.77 4.55 -8.78
CA SER A 44 0.06 5.69 -9.20
C SER A 44 -0.74 6.98 -9.26
N GLU A 45 -1.97 6.92 -9.76
CA GLU A 45 -2.84 8.08 -9.79
C GLU A 45 -3.17 8.57 -8.38
N ILE A 46 -3.53 7.64 -7.51
CA ILE A 46 -3.87 8.01 -6.13
C ILE A 46 -2.65 8.60 -5.42
N ALA A 47 -1.47 8.01 -5.64
CA ALA A 47 -0.25 8.53 -5.03
C ALA A 47 -0.01 9.98 -5.42
N ALA A 48 -0.23 10.32 -6.69
CA ALA A 48 -0.03 11.69 -7.16
C ALA A 48 -1.09 12.63 -6.61
N GLU A 49 -2.35 12.19 -6.62
CA GLU A 49 -3.47 13.04 -6.20
C GLU A 49 -3.52 13.26 -4.70
N GLN A 50 -3.09 12.27 -3.92
CA GLN A 50 -3.24 12.29 -2.47
C GLN A 50 -1.89 12.41 -1.75
N LYS A 51 -0.88 12.93 -2.41
CA LYS A 51 0.48 12.97 -1.86
C LYS A 51 0.58 13.71 -0.54
N ASP A 52 -0.32 14.64 -0.29
CA ASP A 52 -0.31 15.41 0.95
C ASP A 52 -0.96 14.65 2.11
N ASN A 53 -1.73 13.62 1.82
CA ASN A 53 -2.51 12.89 2.82
C ASN A 53 -2.09 11.46 3.02
N LEU A 54 -1.49 10.83 2.01
CA LEU A 54 -1.26 9.39 2.02
C LEU A 54 0.04 9.08 1.30
N VAL A 55 0.82 8.18 1.88
CA VAL A 55 1.99 7.61 1.20
C VAL A 55 1.58 6.25 0.65
N ILE A 56 1.99 5.96 -0.59
CA ILE A 56 1.77 4.63 -1.17
C ILE A 56 3.11 3.95 -1.33
N ALA A 57 3.18 2.69 -0.91
CA ALA A 57 4.38 1.88 -0.99
C ALA A 57 4.05 0.54 -1.62
N LYS A 58 5.08 -0.13 -2.15
CA LYS A 58 4.95 -1.44 -2.78
C LYS A 58 5.95 -2.39 -2.16
N LEU A 59 5.52 -3.64 -1.97
CA LEU A 59 6.40 -4.69 -1.46
C LEU A 59 6.19 -5.94 -2.29
N ASN A 60 7.27 -6.41 -2.94
CA ASN A 60 7.22 -7.61 -3.78
C ASN A 60 7.29 -8.84 -2.87
N VAL A 61 6.25 -9.67 -2.91
CA VAL A 61 6.16 -10.82 -2.00
C VAL A 61 7.13 -11.94 -2.36
N ASP A 62 7.58 -11.99 -3.62
CA ASP A 62 8.56 -13.01 -4.01
C ASP A 62 9.93 -12.69 -3.43
N ASP A 63 10.27 -11.41 -3.34
CA ASP A 63 11.56 -10.99 -2.83
C ASP A 63 11.56 -10.84 -1.31
N HIS A 64 10.42 -10.54 -0.71
CA HIS A 64 10.30 -10.21 0.70
C HIS A 64 9.13 -10.93 1.33
N GLY A 65 9.09 -12.25 1.15
CA GLY A 65 8.00 -13.09 1.64
C GLY A 65 7.86 -13.10 3.15
N ASP A 66 8.93 -12.82 3.88
CA ASP A 66 8.88 -12.77 5.33
C ASP A 66 7.92 -11.69 5.84
N ILE A 67 7.87 -10.55 5.16
CA ILE A 67 6.93 -9.49 5.54
C ILE A 67 5.50 -9.90 5.23
N ALA A 68 5.27 -10.51 4.06
CA ALA A 68 3.94 -11.00 3.70
C ALA A 68 3.45 -12.03 4.71
N GLN A 69 4.33 -12.94 5.11
CA GLN A 69 3.99 -13.97 6.09
C GLN A 69 3.67 -13.35 7.45
N ARG A 70 4.44 -12.36 7.85
CA ARG A 70 4.27 -11.68 9.12
C ARG A 70 2.86 -11.08 9.27
N PHE A 71 2.31 -10.55 8.19
CA PHE A 71 0.99 -9.94 8.22
C PHE A 71 -0.11 -10.86 7.70
N GLY A 72 0.20 -12.13 7.48
CA GLY A 72 -0.79 -13.10 7.06
C GLY A 72 -1.35 -12.83 5.67
N VAL A 73 -0.53 -12.30 4.77
CA VAL A 73 -0.95 -12.03 3.40
C VAL A 73 -0.98 -13.36 2.65
N MET A 74 -2.18 -13.84 2.34
CA MET A 74 -2.38 -15.15 1.72
C MET A 74 -2.66 -15.06 0.23
N SER A 75 -3.07 -13.89 -0.24
CA SER A 75 -3.37 -13.69 -1.65
C SER A 75 -2.95 -12.29 -2.04
N ILE A 76 -2.74 -12.06 -3.33
CA ILE A 76 -2.32 -10.76 -3.83
C ILE A 76 -3.21 -10.33 -5.00
N PRO A 77 -3.42 -9.03 -5.15
CA PRO A 77 -2.89 -7.98 -4.29
C PRO A 77 -3.61 -7.92 -2.94
N THR A 78 -2.86 -7.59 -1.92
CA THR A 78 -3.41 -7.21 -0.62
C THR A 78 -2.86 -5.83 -0.28
N LEU A 79 -3.74 -4.95 0.14
CA LEU A 79 -3.38 -3.59 0.50
C LEU A 79 -3.58 -3.43 2.00
N LEU A 80 -2.53 -3.03 2.70
CA LEU A 80 -2.59 -2.77 4.13
C LEU A 80 -2.34 -1.30 4.38
N VAL A 81 -3.17 -0.68 5.22
CA VAL A 81 -2.96 0.71 5.61
C VAL A 81 -2.42 0.74 7.03
N PHE A 82 -1.30 1.44 7.20
CA PHE A 82 -0.68 1.67 8.49
C PHE A 82 -0.76 3.15 8.83
N ASP A 83 -1.07 3.45 10.08
CA ASP A 83 -1.06 4.83 10.56
C ASP A 83 -0.32 4.86 11.88
N LYS A 84 0.77 5.61 11.93
CA LYS A 84 1.63 5.70 13.09
C LYS A 84 2.13 4.32 13.54
N GLY A 85 2.48 3.52 12.55
CA GLY A 85 3.04 2.19 12.78
C GLY A 85 2.04 1.09 13.03
N GLU A 86 0.75 1.40 13.13
CA GLU A 86 -0.28 0.40 13.41
C GLU A 86 -1.08 0.09 12.15
N MET A 87 -1.36 -1.20 11.95
CA MET A 87 -2.20 -1.62 10.83
C MET A 87 -3.64 -1.26 11.12
N LYS A 88 -4.22 -0.42 10.27
CA LYS A 88 -5.58 0.07 10.45
C LYS A 88 -6.59 -0.55 9.51
N LYS A 89 -6.16 -1.06 8.37
CA LYS A 89 -7.10 -1.57 7.38
C LYS A 89 -6.43 -2.58 6.48
N ARG A 90 -7.21 -3.58 6.06
CA ARG A 90 -6.78 -4.62 5.13
C ARG A 90 -7.80 -4.71 4.01
N MET A 91 -7.32 -4.63 2.77
CA MET A 91 -8.16 -4.78 1.58
C MET A 91 -7.55 -5.85 0.71
N VAL A 92 -8.34 -6.84 0.32
CA VAL A 92 -7.87 -7.97 -0.46
C VAL A 92 -8.48 -7.91 -1.85
N GLY A 93 -7.65 -8.10 -2.88
CA GLY A 93 -8.08 -8.14 -4.25
C GLY A 93 -8.00 -6.79 -4.95
N ALA A 94 -8.12 -6.82 -6.28
CA ALA A 94 -8.07 -5.60 -7.09
C ALA A 94 -9.43 -4.91 -7.07
N LYS A 95 -9.40 -3.59 -6.93
CA LYS A 95 -10.61 -2.77 -6.93
C LYS A 95 -10.41 -1.59 -7.85
N GLY A 96 -11.49 -1.02 -8.36
CA GLY A 96 -11.42 0.19 -9.14
C GLY A 96 -11.05 1.40 -8.29
N LYS A 97 -10.67 2.49 -8.95
CA LYS A 97 -10.19 3.68 -8.26
C LYS A 97 -11.23 4.25 -7.31
N GLY A 98 -12.48 4.35 -7.77
CA GLY A 98 -13.54 4.91 -6.93
C GLY A 98 -13.76 4.11 -5.65
N ALA A 99 -13.76 2.78 -5.77
CA ALA A 99 -13.93 1.90 -4.62
C ALA A 99 -12.77 2.04 -3.66
N LEU A 100 -11.53 2.13 -4.19
CA LEU A 100 -10.35 2.31 -3.34
C LEU A 100 -10.41 3.63 -2.60
N LEU A 101 -10.75 4.72 -3.29
CA LEU A 101 -10.83 6.02 -2.64
C LEU A 101 -11.89 6.03 -1.55
N GLN A 102 -13.00 5.35 -1.77
CA GLN A 102 -14.05 5.25 -0.77
C GLN A 102 -13.57 4.49 0.46
N GLU A 103 -12.88 3.38 0.26
CA GLU A 103 -12.33 2.60 1.36
C GLU A 103 -11.26 3.36 2.13
N LEU A 104 -10.53 4.24 1.45
CA LEU A 104 -9.45 5.00 2.05
C LEU A 104 -9.90 6.34 2.62
N SER A 105 -11.18 6.68 2.51
CA SER A 105 -11.66 8.04 2.78
C SER A 105 -11.27 8.55 4.15
N GLU A 106 -11.28 7.71 5.18
CA GLU A 106 -10.93 8.13 6.53
C GLU A 106 -9.46 8.56 6.64
N PHE A 107 -8.61 8.06 5.75
CA PHE A 107 -7.18 8.39 5.75
C PHE A 107 -6.84 9.57 4.85
N LEU A 108 -7.81 10.06 4.08
CA LEU A 108 -7.58 11.13 3.12
C LEU A 108 -8.04 12.49 3.65
N THR A 109 -8.57 12.52 4.85
CA THR A 109 -9.07 13.75 5.46
C THR A 109 -7.90 14.55 6.01
N PRO A 110 -7.69 15.80 5.53
CA PRO A 110 -6.52 16.58 5.94
C PRO A 110 -6.49 16.94 7.43
N SER A 111 -7.63 16.95 8.08
CA SER A 111 -7.74 17.43 9.45
C SER A 111 -7.75 16.31 10.48
N ARG A 112 -7.00 15.31 10.27
CA ARG A 112 -6.97 14.15 11.17
C ARG A 112 -6.25 14.40 12.48
#